data_81a9e58d19d41aebe727d00b02db49aa
#
_entry.id   81a9e58d19d41aebe727d00b02db49aa
#
_cell.length_a   1.000
_cell.length_b   1.000
_cell.length_c   1.000
_cell.angle_alpha   90.00
_cell.angle_beta   90.00
_cell.angle_gamma   90.00
#
_symmetry.space_group_name_H-M   'P 1'
#
loop_
_entity.id
_entity.type
_entity.pdbx_description
1 polymer ?
#
loop_
_entity_poly.entity_id
_entity_poly.type
_entity_poly.pdbx_seq_one_letter_code
_entity_poly.pdbx_strand_id
1 'polypeptide(L)'
;GALVPFDTALKIEARHFTSVIMNPSSSNMIRSLFLNKGALDKGAVRPKEVPDQSVRKLGILGAGMMGAGIALVSAQAGIEVVLIDQTQEAADNGKAYVADYCDKGIARRKSTPEHKAALLSHINATPNHHALTDCDLIVEAVFEDPNIKAEVTQKVEAVIGPDCIFASNTSTLPITELAKASTRPDQFIGIHFFSPVEKMALVEIIKGAETGNR
;
A
#
# COMPACT_ATOMS: atom_id res chain seq x y z
N GLY A 1 2.79 1.76 41.60
CA GLY A 1 2.57 3.16 42.04
C GLY A 1 1.16 3.44 42.53
N ALA A 2 0.12 2.81 41.98
CA ALA A 2 -1.29 3.16 42.27
C ALA A 2 -1.77 2.91 43.73
N LEU A 3 -1.07 2.09 44.45
CA LEU A 3 -1.44 1.71 45.84
C LEU A 3 -0.61 2.41 46.93
N VAL A 4 0.16 3.44 46.55
CA VAL A 4 1.02 4.18 47.47
C VAL A 4 0.78 5.70 47.33
N PRO A 5 1.17 6.53 48.36
CA PRO A 5 1.10 7.98 48.25
C PRO A 5 1.79 8.51 47.03
N PHE A 6 1.31 9.63 46.48
CA PHE A 6 1.74 10.21 45.19
C PHE A 6 3.26 10.39 45.05
N ASP A 7 3.91 10.97 46.07
CA ASP A 7 5.35 11.17 46.08
C ASP A 7 6.15 9.84 46.02
N THR A 8 5.61 8.80 46.68
CA THR A 8 6.22 7.45 46.61
C THR A 8 5.99 6.85 45.23
N ALA A 9 4.82 7.06 44.65
CA ALA A 9 4.51 6.61 43.28
C ALA A 9 5.47 7.23 42.25
N LEU A 10 5.74 8.54 42.33
CA LEU A 10 6.71 9.22 41.46
C LEU A 10 8.13 8.66 41.58
N LYS A 11 8.58 8.34 42.81
CA LYS A 11 9.88 7.73 43.04
C LYS A 11 10.00 6.33 42.41
N ILE A 12 8.93 5.55 42.49
CA ILE A 12 8.86 4.22 41.87
C ILE A 12 8.87 4.36 40.35
N GLU A 13 8.06 5.27 39.78
CA GLU A 13 8.04 5.57 38.36
C GLU A 13 9.41 6.01 37.83
N ALA A 14 10.06 6.96 38.49
CA ALA A 14 11.40 7.45 38.12
C ALA A 14 12.44 6.33 38.07
N ARG A 15 12.42 5.40 39.03
CA ARG A 15 13.33 4.24 39.04
C ARG A 15 13.08 3.32 37.84
N HIS A 16 11.81 2.99 37.58
CA HIS A 16 11.46 2.16 36.42
C HIS A 16 11.77 2.85 35.11
N PHE A 17 11.46 4.15 34.99
CA PHE A 17 11.76 4.94 33.81
C PHE A 17 13.28 4.95 33.52
N THR A 18 14.10 5.19 34.56
CA THR A 18 15.55 5.14 34.40
C THR A 18 16.05 3.76 33.96
N SER A 19 15.51 2.70 34.54
CA SER A 19 15.85 1.32 34.15
C SER A 19 15.49 1.04 32.69
N VAL A 20 14.32 1.48 32.26
CA VAL A 20 13.85 1.30 30.87
C VAL A 20 14.69 2.11 29.90
N ILE A 21 14.95 3.41 30.17
CA ILE A 21 15.66 4.28 29.23
C ILE A 21 17.14 3.88 29.07
N MET A 22 17.74 3.34 30.11
CA MET A 22 19.12 2.83 30.09
C MET A 22 19.27 1.46 29.43
N ASN A 23 18.15 0.81 29.10
CA ASN A 23 18.20 -0.48 28.43
C ASN A 23 18.53 -0.29 26.93
N PRO A 24 19.49 -1.05 26.36
CA PRO A 24 19.82 -0.97 24.94
C PRO A 24 18.61 -1.17 24.00
N SER A 25 17.64 -1.99 24.40
CA SER A 25 16.41 -2.18 23.62
C SER A 25 15.61 -0.88 23.45
N SER A 26 15.58 -0.02 24.48
CA SER A 26 14.90 1.28 24.40
C SER A 26 15.53 2.20 23.35
N SER A 27 16.86 2.29 23.34
CA SER A 27 17.59 3.05 22.31
C SER A 27 17.34 2.51 20.91
N ASN A 28 17.31 1.19 20.74
CA ASN A 28 17.03 0.55 19.47
C ASN A 28 15.58 0.81 19.01
N MET A 29 14.61 0.71 19.92
CA MET A 29 13.22 1.02 19.64
C MET A 29 13.01 2.50 19.26
N ILE A 30 13.64 3.42 20.01
CA ILE A 30 13.59 4.87 19.70
C ILE A 30 14.17 5.11 18.30
N ARG A 31 15.31 4.52 17.99
CA ARG A 31 15.93 4.66 16.68
C ARG A 31 15.03 4.14 15.56
N SER A 32 14.48 2.94 15.69
CA SER A 32 13.68 2.30 14.65
C SER A 32 12.32 2.97 14.49
N LEU A 33 11.56 3.14 15.61
CA LEU A 33 10.16 3.54 15.56
C LEU A 33 9.96 5.07 15.48
N PHE A 34 10.94 5.86 15.93
CA PHE A 34 10.80 7.32 15.89
C PHE A 34 11.79 7.98 14.93
N LEU A 35 13.11 7.74 15.11
CA LEU A 35 14.10 8.46 14.31
C LEU A 35 14.11 8.00 12.85
N ASN A 36 14.22 6.70 12.60
CA ASN A 36 14.26 6.17 11.23
C ASN A 36 12.92 6.37 10.52
N LYS A 37 11.80 6.06 11.20
CA LYS A 37 10.48 6.32 10.63
C LYS A 37 10.28 7.80 10.30
N GLY A 38 10.62 8.70 11.22
CA GLY A 38 10.51 10.14 10.97
C GLY A 38 11.44 10.65 9.86
N ALA A 39 12.58 9.99 9.63
CA ALA A 39 13.45 10.29 8.48
C ALA A 39 12.83 9.81 7.17
N LEU A 40 12.25 8.61 7.15
CA LEU A 40 11.52 8.08 5.98
C LEU A 40 10.31 8.95 5.62
N ASP A 41 9.51 9.34 6.60
CA ASP A 41 8.33 10.21 6.40
C ASP A 41 8.74 11.58 5.77
N LYS A 42 10.00 12.01 5.99
CA LYS A 42 10.59 13.22 5.38
C LYS A 42 11.30 12.95 4.04
N GLY A 43 11.19 11.75 3.49
CA GLY A 43 11.79 11.38 2.20
C GLY A 43 13.31 11.22 2.22
N ALA A 44 13.92 10.81 3.36
CA ALA A 44 15.37 10.70 3.50
C ALA A 44 16.04 9.74 2.49
N VAL A 45 15.30 8.73 2.01
CA VAL A 45 15.81 7.76 1.01
C VAL A 45 15.28 8.03 -0.40
N ARG A 46 14.51 9.11 -0.58
CA ARG A 46 13.96 9.47 -1.88
C ARG A 46 15.08 10.03 -2.78
N PRO A 47 15.20 9.58 -4.05
CA PRO A 47 16.11 10.18 -5.00
C PRO A 47 15.80 11.67 -5.21
N LYS A 48 16.77 12.54 -4.95
CA LYS A 48 16.58 14.01 -5.00
C LYS A 48 16.52 14.54 -6.44
N GLU A 49 17.11 13.81 -7.35
CA GLU A 49 17.21 14.16 -8.76
C GLU A 49 15.94 13.81 -9.56
N VAL A 50 15.05 13.03 -8.97
CA VAL A 50 13.79 12.61 -9.61
C VAL A 50 12.68 13.58 -9.23
N PRO A 51 12.00 14.21 -10.19
CA PRO A 51 10.87 15.08 -9.91
C PRO A 51 9.75 14.34 -9.17
N ASP A 52 9.01 15.07 -8.35
CA ASP A 52 7.82 14.55 -7.69
C ASP A 52 6.71 14.35 -8.72
N GLN A 53 6.32 13.09 -8.94
CA GLN A 53 5.20 12.75 -9.83
C GLN A 53 4.05 12.20 -8.97
N SER A 54 2.91 12.86 -9.04
CA SER A 54 1.71 12.39 -8.36
C SER A 54 1.03 11.31 -9.19
N VAL A 55 0.68 10.18 -8.58
CA VAL A 55 -0.22 9.18 -9.15
C VAL A 55 -1.65 9.71 -9.04
N ARG A 56 -2.32 9.89 -10.16
CA ARG A 56 -3.72 10.35 -10.25
C ARG A 56 -4.67 9.19 -10.50
N LYS A 57 -4.24 8.20 -11.29
CA LYS A 57 -5.02 7.04 -11.66
C LYS A 57 -4.21 5.76 -11.46
N LEU A 58 -4.74 4.86 -10.65
CA LEU A 58 -4.12 3.60 -10.24
C LEU A 58 -4.92 2.41 -10.77
N GLY A 59 -4.26 1.52 -11.49
CA GLY A 59 -4.82 0.20 -11.82
C GLY A 59 -4.42 -0.82 -10.76
N ILE A 60 -5.37 -1.61 -10.29
CA ILE A 60 -5.12 -2.70 -9.33
C ILE A 60 -5.59 -4.00 -9.96
N LEU A 61 -4.71 -5.00 -10.01
CA LEU A 61 -4.97 -6.32 -10.56
C LEU A 61 -5.17 -7.32 -9.43
N GLY A 62 -6.35 -7.91 -9.36
CA GLY A 62 -6.81 -8.73 -8.26
C GLY A 62 -7.63 -7.92 -7.26
N ALA A 63 -8.93 -8.23 -7.14
CA ALA A 63 -9.88 -7.58 -6.24
C ALA A 63 -10.06 -8.34 -4.91
N GLY A 64 -9.13 -9.22 -4.57
CA GLY A 64 -9.10 -9.93 -3.29
C GLY A 64 -8.79 -8.98 -2.13
N MET A 65 -8.52 -9.56 -0.95
CA MET A 65 -8.31 -8.81 0.29
C MET A 65 -7.24 -7.71 0.16
N MET A 66 -6.09 -8.01 -0.47
CA MET A 66 -5.01 -7.02 -0.64
C MET A 66 -5.41 -5.94 -1.64
N GLY A 67 -5.89 -6.31 -2.84
CA GLY A 67 -6.29 -5.34 -3.86
C GLY A 67 -7.44 -4.45 -3.43
N ALA A 68 -8.46 -4.99 -2.74
CA ALA A 68 -9.55 -4.20 -2.18
C ALA A 68 -9.06 -3.23 -1.08
N GLY A 69 -8.12 -3.67 -0.24
CA GLY A 69 -7.49 -2.81 0.77
C GLY A 69 -6.66 -1.68 0.14
N ILE A 70 -5.88 -1.99 -0.90
CA ILE A 70 -5.11 -0.99 -1.66
C ILE A 70 -6.07 -0.01 -2.35
N ALA A 71 -7.17 -0.50 -2.94
CA ALA A 71 -8.19 0.36 -3.55
C ALA A 71 -8.81 1.33 -2.53
N LEU A 72 -9.11 0.84 -1.32
CA LEU A 72 -9.64 1.66 -0.24
C LEU A 72 -8.70 2.83 0.11
N VAL A 73 -7.43 2.54 0.43
CA VAL A 73 -6.50 3.59 0.87
C VAL A 73 -6.14 4.56 -0.26
N SER A 74 -6.08 4.08 -1.51
CA SER A 74 -5.85 4.92 -2.68
C SER A 74 -7.02 5.86 -2.96
N ALA A 75 -8.25 5.35 -2.90
CA ALA A 75 -9.45 6.19 -3.03
C ALA A 75 -9.58 7.21 -1.89
N GLN A 76 -9.19 6.85 -0.65
CA GLN A 76 -9.12 7.79 0.48
C GLN A 76 -8.10 8.91 0.26
N ALA A 77 -7.04 8.64 -0.48
CA ALA A 77 -6.04 9.64 -0.89
C ALA A 77 -6.49 10.49 -2.10
N GLY A 78 -7.70 10.27 -2.64
CA GLY A 78 -8.26 10.99 -3.79
C GLY A 78 -7.76 10.47 -5.14
N ILE A 79 -7.15 9.29 -5.18
CA ILE A 79 -6.66 8.65 -6.42
C ILE A 79 -7.85 7.93 -7.09
N GLU A 80 -7.99 8.08 -8.41
CA GLU A 80 -8.91 7.27 -9.20
C GLU A 80 -8.38 5.84 -9.30
N VAL A 81 -9.24 4.85 -9.05
CA VAL A 81 -8.86 3.43 -9.00
C VAL A 81 -9.63 2.64 -10.05
N VAL A 82 -8.91 1.90 -10.87
CA VAL A 82 -9.46 0.83 -11.71
C VAL A 82 -9.15 -0.50 -11.03
N LEU A 83 -10.16 -1.15 -10.48
CA LEU A 83 -10.03 -2.43 -9.78
C LEU A 83 -10.41 -3.57 -10.72
N ILE A 84 -9.41 -4.35 -11.15
CA ILE A 84 -9.56 -5.43 -12.11
C ILE A 84 -9.60 -6.79 -11.40
N ASP A 85 -10.53 -7.65 -11.82
CA ASP A 85 -10.48 -9.08 -11.54
C ASP A 85 -10.96 -9.88 -12.77
N GLN A 86 -10.93 -11.20 -12.71
CA GLN A 86 -11.26 -12.10 -13.82
C GLN A 86 -12.72 -11.98 -14.27
N THR A 87 -13.63 -11.71 -13.33
CA THR A 87 -15.06 -11.56 -13.59
C THR A 87 -15.59 -10.25 -13.00
N GLN A 88 -16.69 -9.75 -13.54
CA GLN A 88 -17.36 -8.56 -12.97
C GLN A 88 -17.77 -8.80 -11.51
N GLU A 89 -18.28 -9.98 -11.20
CA GLU A 89 -18.67 -10.36 -9.84
C GLU A 89 -17.48 -10.28 -8.86
N ALA A 90 -16.30 -10.80 -9.25
CA ALA A 90 -15.09 -10.73 -8.42
C ALA A 90 -14.62 -9.28 -8.21
N ALA A 91 -14.64 -8.46 -9.26
CA ALA A 91 -14.30 -7.04 -9.16
C ALA A 91 -15.30 -6.28 -8.26
N ASP A 92 -16.60 -6.55 -8.41
CA ASP A 92 -17.66 -5.95 -7.59
C ASP A 92 -17.55 -6.37 -6.12
N ASN A 93 -17.17 -7.60 -5.83
CA ASN A 93 -16.92 -8.07 -4.47
C ASN A 93 -15.77 -7.30 -3.80
N GLY A 94 -14.70 -6.96 -4.54
CA GLY A 94 -13.64 -6.09 -4.04
C GLY A 94 -14.13 -4.67 -3.73
N LYS A 95 -14.99 -4.11 -4.57
CA LYS A 95 -15.63 -2.81 -4.31
C LYS A 95 -16.60 -2.88 -3.14
N ALA A 96 -17.33 -4.00 -2.98
CA ALA A 96 -18.23 -4.24 -1.84
C ALA A 96 -17.45 -4.27 -0.51
N TYR A 97 -16.23 -4.84 -0.47
CA TYR A 97 -15.36 -4.76 0.71
C TYR A 97 -15.13 -3.31 1.17
N VAL A 98 -14.86 -2.40 0.22
CA VAL A 98 -14.69 -0.97 0.50
C VAL A 98 -15.99 -0.35 1.04
N ALA A 99 -17.14 -0.71 0.46
CA ALA A 99 -18.43 -0.25 0.93
C ALA A 99 -18.72 -0.69 2.38
N ASP A 100 -18.45 -1.96 2.70
CA ASP A 100 -18.62 -2.53 4.04
C ASP A 100 -17.70 -1.86 5.08
N TYR A 101 -16.47 -1.51 4.69
CA TYR A 101 -15.56 -0.76 5.54
C TYR A 101 -16.15 0.62 5.90
N CYS A 102 -16.69 1.33 4.89
CA CYS A 102 -17.35 2.62 5.10
C CYS A 102 -18.58 2.49 6.00
N ASP A 103 -19.43 1.45 5.80
CA ASP A 103 -20.62 1.21 6.62
C ASP A 103 -20.28 0.98 8.09
N LYS A 104 -19.21 0.23 8.37
CA LYS A 104 -18.67 0.08 9.73
C LYS A 104 -18.20 1.43 10.32
N GLY A 105 -17.65 2.32 9.48
CA GLY A 105 -17.28 3.67 9.87
C GLY A 105 -18.51 4.53 10.23
N ILE A 106 -19.55 4.47 9.40
CA ILE A 106 -20.82 5.19 9.60
C ILE A 106 -21.49 4.71 10.91
N ALA A 107 -21.61 3.40 11.10
CA ALA A 107 -22.18 2.82 12.31
C ALA A 107 -21.46 3.28 13.59
N ARG A 108 -20.17 3.56 13.51
CA ARG A 108 -19.33 4.08 14.60
C ARG A 108 -19.28 5.61 14.65
N ARG A 109 -20.06 6.32 13.84
CA ARG A 109 -20.08 7.79 13.71
C ARG A 109 -18.72 8.41 13.35
N LYS A 110 -17.90 7.67 12.61
CA LYS A 110 -16.58 8.11 12.12
C LYS A 110 -16.58 8.52 10.64
N SER A 111 -17.71 8.33 9.94
CA SER A 111 -17.89 8.65 8.53
C SER A 111 -19.36 8.98 8.26
N THR A 112 -19.68 9.44 7.06
CA THR A 112 -21.04 9.76 6.61
C THR A 112 -21.39 9.01 5.32
N PRO A 113 -22.70 8.86 4.98
CA PRO A 113 -23.12 8.29 3.69
C PRO A 113 -22.58 9.04 2.47
N GLU A 114 -22.46 10.36 2.56
CA GLU A 114 -21.94 11.21 1.49
C GLU A 114 -20.45 10.92 1.25
N HIS A 115 -19.67 10.78 2.33
CA HIS A 115 -18.27 10.40 2.24
C HIS A 115 -18.10 9.00 1.63
N LYS A 116 -18.94 8.03 2.01
CA LYS A 116 -18.97 6.70 1.38
C LYS A 116 -19.23 6.79 -0.12
N ALA A 117 -20.27 7.56 -0.52
CA ALA A 117 -20.62 7.72 -1.93
C ALA A 117 -19.47 8.35 -2.74
N ALA A 118 -18.86 9.42 -2.22
CA ALA A 118 -17.70 10.08 -2.82
C ALA A 118 -16.53 9.11 -2.98
N LEU A 119 -16.19 8.34 -1.93
CA LEU A 119 -15.08 7.38 -1.98
C LEU A 119 -15.33 6.27 -3.00
N LEU A 120 -16.54 5.69 -3.03
CA LEU A 120 -16.88 4.65 -3.99
C LEU A 120 -16.95 5.14 -5.44
N SER A 121 -17.15 6.45 -5.67
CA SER A 121 -17.10 7.04 -7.02
C SER A 121 -15.70 7.07 -7.61
N HIS A 122 -14.64 7.04 -6.78
CA HIS A 122 -13.27 6.90 -7.23
C HIS A 122 -12.90 5.49 -7.70
N ILE A 123 -13.74 4.47 -7.42
CA ILE A 123 -13.41 3.07 -7.72
C ILE A 123 -14.29 2.55 -8.87
N ASN A 124 -13.63 2.28 -10.00
CA ASN A 124 -14.21 1.58 -11.15
C ASN A 124 -13.83 0.09 -11.10
N ALA A 125 -14.78 -0.77 -10.72
CA ALA A 125 -14.58 -2.23 -10.68
C ALA A 125 -15.00 -2.86 -12.01
N THR A 126 -14.08 -3.56 -12.70
CA THR A 126 -14.35 -4.10 -14.03
C THR A 126 -13.38 -5.22 -14.41
N PRO A 127 -13.78 -6.22 -15.22
CA PRO A 127 -12.84 -7.20 -15.80
C PRO A 127 -12.13 -6.68 -17.07
N ASN A 128 -12.48 -5.49 -17.54
CA ASN A 128 -11.96 -4.95 -18.80
C ASN A 128 -10.61 -4.26 -18.62
N HIS A 129 -9.52 -4.91 -19.06
CA HIS A 129 -8.17 -4.38 -19.00
C HIS A 129 -7.96 -3.07 -19.80
N HIS A 130 -8.77 -2.78 -20.81
CA HIS A 130 -8.68 -1.50 -21.53
C HIS A 130 -8.97 -0.27 -20.64
N ALA A 131 -9.64 -0.45 -19.51
CA ALA A 131 -9.82 0.61 -18.53
C ALA A 131 -8.51 1.09 -17.87
N LEU A 132 -7.40 0.33 -18.03
CA LEU A 132 -6.07 0.64 -17.50
C LEU A 132 -5.23 1.55 -18.39
N THR A 133 -5.68 1.86 -19.63
CA THR A 133 -4.87 2.52 -20.67
C THR A 133 -4.21 3.83 -20.22
N ASP A 134 -4.89 4.60 -19.37
CA ASP A 134 -4.46 5.91 -18.88
C ASP A 134 -4.06 5.90 -17.39
N CYS A 135 -3.75 4.73 -16.82
CA CYS A 135 -3.21 4.61 -15.48
C CYS A 135 -1.75 5.10 -15.43
N ASP A 136 -1.42 5.80 -14.35
CA ASP A 136 -0.04 6.24 -14.05
C ASP A 136 0.78 5.11 -13.42
N LEU A 137 0.11 4.23 -12.65
CA LEU A 137 0.71 3.12 -11.91
C LEU A 137 -0.22 1.90 -11.96
N ILE A 138 0.35 0.73 -12.10
CA ILE A 138 -0.34 -0.55 -11.88
C ILE A 138 0.22 -1.19 -10.61
N VAL A 139 -0.66 -1.70 -9.74
CA VAL A 139 -0.29 -2.57 -8.62
C VAL A 139 -0.92 -3.94 -8.82
N GLU A 140 -0.09 -4.94 -9.05
CA GLU A 140 -0.49 -6.32 -9.19
C GLU A 140 -0.58 -6.97 -7.82
N ALA A 141 -1.75 -7.48 -7.46
CA ALA A 141 -2.07 -8.17 -6.22
C ALA A 141 -2.85 -9.48 -6.48
N VAL A 142 -2.51 -10.16 -7.58
CA VAL A 142 -3.06 -11.48 -7.94
C VAL A 142 -2.42 -12.60 -7.13
N PHE A 143 -2.84 -13.84 -7.37
CA PHE A 143 -2.33 -15.01 -6.66
C PHE A 143 -0.80 -15.12 -6.74
N GLU A 144 -0.16 -15.60 -5.64
CA GLU A 144 1.30 -15.63 -5.48
C GLU A 144 1.92 -16.82 -6.25
N ASP A 145 1.80 -16.77 -7.58
CA ASP A 145 2.36 -17.74 -8.52
C ASP A 145 3.11 -17.01 -9.65
N PRO A 146 4.38 -17.35 -9.92
CA PRO A 146 5.19 -16.66 -10.92
C PRO A 146 4.59 -16.70 -12.33
N ASN A 147 3.94 -17.80 -12.72
CA ASN A 147 3.37 -17.94 -14.06
C ASN A 147 2.11 -17.07 -14.22
N ILE A 148 1.25 -17.06 -13.20
CA ILE A 148 0.07 -16.18 -13.20
C ILE A 148 0.50 -14.72 -13.25
N LYS A 149 1.49 -14.32 -12.46
CA LYS A 149 2.02 -12.95 -12.45
C LYS A 149 2.65 -12.59 -13.81
N ALA A 150 3.39 -13.50 -14.43
CA ALA A 150 3.98 -13.29 -15.76
C ALA A 150 2.88 -13.08 -16.83
N GLU A 151 1.86 -13.94 -16.84
CA GLU A 151 0.74 -13.84 -17.78
C GLU A 151 -0.01 -12.50 -17.62
N VAL A 152 -0.29 -12.11 -16.38
CA VAL A 152 -0.99 -10.85 -16.08
C VAL A 152 -0.13 -9.64 -16.45
N THR A 153 1.17 -9.67 -16.17
CA THR A 153 2.12 -8.61 -16.56
C THR A 153 2.08 -8.39 -18.07
N GLN A 154 2.23 -9.45 -18.87
CA GLN A 154 2.23 -9.37 -20.33
C GLN A 154 0.90 -8.84 -20.89
N LYS A 155 -0.23 -9.32 -20.36
CA LYS A 155 -1.57 -8.85 -20.78
C LYS A 155 -1.78 -7.38 -20.50
N VAL A 156 -1.35 -6.91 -19.35
CA VAL A 156 -1.57 -5.53 -18.92
C VAL A 156 -0.61 -4.57 -19.62
N GLU A 157 0.65 -4.96 -19.80
CA GLU A 157 1.61 -4.13 -20.55
C GLU A 157 1.22 -3.91 -22.02
N ALA A 158 0.42 -4.79 -22.59
CA ALA A 158 -0.12 -4.61 -23.94
C ALA A 158 -1.15 -3.48 -24.08
N VAL A 159 -1.71 -3.00 -22.95
CA VAL A 159 -2.79 -1.99 -22.97
C VAL A 159 -2.43 -0.69 -22.24
N ILE A 160 -1.50 -0.70 -21.30
CA ILE A 160 -1.11 0.50 -20.54
C ILE A 160 -0.16 1.40 -21.34
N GLY A 161 -0.18 2.69 -21.01
CA GLY A 161 0.70 3.69 -21.62
C GLY A 161 2.19 3.44 -21.40
N PRO A 162 3.07 4.03 -22.25
CA PRO A 162 4.51 3.77 -22.19
C PRO A 162 5.19 4.29 -20.92
N ASP A 163 4.60 5.26 -20.24
CA ASP A 163 5.14 5.87 -19.03
C ASP A 163 4.56 5.27 -17.74
N CYS A 164 3.60 4.33 -17.85
CA CYS A 164 2.96 3.68 -16.73
C CYS A 164 3.93 2.73 -16.03
N ILE A 165 4.10 2.90 -14.72
CA ILE A 165 4.93 2.02 -13.88
C ILE A 165 4.12 0.77 -13.53
N PHE A 166 4.76 -0.40 -13.59
CA PHE A 166 4.18 -1.67 -13.16
C PHE A 166 4.80 -2.13 -11.84
N ALA A 167 3.97 -2.31 -10.83
CA ALA A 167 4.40 -2.76 -9.51
C ALA A 167 3.76 -4.09 -9.11
N SER A 168 4.54 -5.00 -8.52
CA SER A 168 4.00 -6.22 -7.91
C SER A 168 3.93 -6.10 -6.39
N ASN A 169 2.80 -6.50 -5.80
CA ASN A 169 2.60 -6.58 -4.35
C ASN A 169 3.02 -7.95 -3.79
N THR A 170 3.97 -8.62 -4.42
CA THR A 170 4.49 -9.89 -3.93
C THR A 170 5.14 -9.76 -2.56
N SER A 171 4.99 -10.79 -1.71
CA SER A 171 5.65 -10.87 -0.40
C SER A 171 6.97 -11.62 -0.45
N THR A 172 7.15 -12.55 -1.40
CA THR A 172 8.25 -13.53 -1.36
C THR A 172 8.96 -13.72 -2.68
N LEU A 173 8.33 -13.42 -3.80
CA LEU A 173 8.92 -13.62 -5.13
C LEU A 173 9.92 -12.51 -5.44
N PRO A 174 11.14 -12.84 -5.92
CA PRO A 174 12.14 -11.83 -6.24
C PRO A 174 11.67 -10.91 -7.38
N ILE A 175 11.68 -9.60 -7.16
CA ILE A 175 11.27 -8.59 -8.16
C ILE A 175 12.09 -8.72 -9.45
N THR A 176 13.40 -8.99 -9.34
CA THR A 176 14.26 -9.21 -10.50
C THR A 176 13.78 -10.37 -11.38
N GLU A 177 13.27 -11.45 -10.76
CA GLU A 177 12.76 -12.60 -11.53
C GLU A 177 11.39 -12.28 -12.17
N LEU A 178 10.50 -11.61 -11.44
CA LEU A 178 9.20 -11.20 -11.98
C LEU A 178 9.36 -10.20 -13.14
N ALA A 179 10.31 -9.28 -13.05
CA ALA A 179 10.60 -8.29 -14.08
C ALA A 179 11.00 -8.90 -15.43
N LYS A 180 11.48 -10.16 -15.46
CA LYS A 180 11.80 -10.88 -16.72
C LYS A 180 10.58 -11.11 -17.62
N ALA A 181 9.37 -11.09 -17.06
CA ALA A 181 8.13 -11.19 -17.82
C ALA A 181 7.71 -9.84 -18.44
N SER A 182 8.26 -8.74 -17.95
CA SER A 182 7.99 -7.39 -18.42
C SER A 182 8.79 -7.09 -19.69
N THR A 183 8.18 -6.33 -20.60
CA THR A 183 8.86 -5.72 -21.77
C THR A 183 9.59 -4.44 -21.42
N ARG A 184 9.38 -3.93 -20.18
CA ARG A 184 9.91 -2.66 -19.65
C ARG A 184 10.44 -2.86 -18.24
N PRO A 185 11.48 -3.68 -18.03
CA PRO A 185 11.97 -4.05 -16.70
C PRO A 185 12.49 -2.86 -15.89
N ASP A 186 12.88 -1.76 -16.56
CA ASP A 186 13.25 -0.49 -15.92
C ASP A 186 12.06 0.26 -15.28
N GLN A 187 10.83 -0.07 -15.68
CA GLN A 187 9.58 0.44 -15.12
C GLN A 187 8.88 -0.58 -14.21
N PHE A 188 9.53 -1.71 -13.90
CA PHE A 188 9.01 -2.75 -13.03
C PHE A 188 9.60 -2.63 -11.62
N ILE A 189 8.73 -2.62 -10.59
CA ILE A 189 9.11 -2.42 -9.18
C ILE A 189 8.27 -3.30 -8.25
N GLY A 190 8.73 -3.52 -7.02
CA GLY A 190 7.92 -4.09 -5.94
C GLY A 190 7.32 -2.98 -5.06
N ILE A 191 6.02 -3.07 -4.77
CA ILE A 191 5.34 -2.24 -3.77
C ILE A 191 4.59 -3.17 -2.83
N HIS A 192 5.21 -3.52 -1.72
CA HIS A 192 4.66 -4.48 -0.77
C HIS A 192 3.87 -3.78 0.33
N PHE A 193 2.56 -3.98 0.32
CA PHE A 193 1.64 -3.55 1.38
C PHE A 193 1.48 -4.66 2.42
N PHE A 194 1.30 -4.26 3.67
CA PHE A 194 1.02 -5.19 4.77
C PHE A 194 -0.47 -5.29 5.04
N SER A 195 -0.92 -6.48 5.46
CA SER A 195 -2.32 -6.74 5.80
C SER A 195 -2.59 -6.51 7.30
N PRO A 196 -3.72 -5.89 7.67
CA PRO A 196 -4.72 -5.25 6.80
C PRO A 196 -4.21 -3.89 6.30
N VAL A 197 -4.37 -3.63 4.99
CA VAL A 197 -3.77 -2.47 4.32
C VAL A 197 -4.17 -1.14 4.98
N GLU A 198 -5.44 -0.99 5.32
CA GLU A 198 -6.00 0.22 5.93
C GLU A 198 -5.54 0.49 7.38
N LYS A 199 -4.78 -0.42 7.97
CA LYS A 199 -4.25 -0.30 9.34
C LYS A 199 -2.73 -0.25 9.40
N MET A 200 -2.07 -0.64 8.32
CA MET A 200 -0.62 -0.73 8.26
C MET A 200 -0.05 0.48 7.52
N ALA A 201 0.67 1.33 8.26
CA ALA A 201 1.23 2.56 7.71
C ALA A 201 2.54 2.36 6.92
N LEU A 202 3.12 1.15 6.94
CA LEU A 202 4.35 0.82 6.24
C LEU A 202 4.04 0.25 4.88
N VAL A 203 4.77 0.74 3.87
CA VAL A 203 4.85 0.16 2.53
C VAL A 203 6.32 0.00 2.18
N GLU A 204 6.71 -1.15 1.67
CA GLU A 204 8.07 -1.42 1.21
C GLU A 204 8.18 -1.19 -0.29
N ILE A 205 9.19 -0.43 -0.71
CA ILE A 205 9.54 -0.22 -2.10
C ILE A 205 10.75 -1.10 -2.42
N ILE A 206 10.60 -2.05 -3.33
CA ILE A 206 11.60 -3.08 -3.61
C ILE A 206 12.08 -2.93 -5.04
N LYS A 207 13.33 -2.54 -5.21
CA LYS A 207 13.96 -2.43 -6.53
C LYS A 207 14.49 -3.78 -7.00
N GLY A 208 14.13 -4.18 -8.21
CA GLY A 208 14.81 -5.25 -8.93
C GLY A 208 16.16 -4.77 -9.52
N ALA A 209 16.91 -5.69 -10.10
CA ALA A 209 18.22 -5.38 -10.67
C ALA A 209 18.17 -4.35 -11.81
N GLU A 210 17.08 -4.33 -12.58
CA GLU A 210 16.89 -3.45 -13.74
C GLU A 210 15.96 -2.26 -13.44
N THR A 211 15.36 -2.18 -12.24
CA THR A 211 14.45 -1.08 -11.89
C THR A 211 15.15 0.28 -12.00
N GLY A 212 14.62 1.17 -12.83
CA GLY A 212 15.09 2.53 -13.03
C GLY A 212 14.90 3.45 -11.81
N ASN A 213 15.28 4.71 -11.96
CA ASN A 213 15.14 5.76 -10.95
C ASN A 213 14.07 6.79 -11.33
N ARG A 214 12.94 6.34 -11.86
CA ARG A 214 11.80 7.22 -12.17
C ARG A 214 10.92 7.45 -10.96
#